data_a6d254855ae1dd147119fe07baf71c1c
#
_entry.id   a6d254855ae1dd147119fe07baf71c1c
#
_cell.length_a   1.000
_cell.length_b   1.000
_cell.length_c   1.000
_cell.angle_alpha   90.00
_cell.angle_beta   90.00
_cell.angle_gamma   90.00
#
_symmetry.space_group_name_H-M   'P 1'
#
loop_
_entity.id
_entity.type
_entity.pdbx_description
1 polymer ?
#
loop_
_entity_poly.entity_id
_entity_poly.type
_entity_poly.pdbx_seq_one_letter_code
_entity_poly.pdbx_strand_id
1 'polypeptide(L)'
;MNVPTPHIAAKEGEIAPSILLPGDPLRAKFIAENFLAGARQFNATRNMFGYTGFYRDKPVSVMGTGMGCPSIGIYTHELIEGYGVKKLIRVGTTGAISEDVHIRDLVFAMGACTQTNYVKEFGLPGDFAPIADFGLLIKAVFNAEQENLPYHVGNVLTSDLFYEPEKKKHDGLQFADMGVLAVEMETAALYANAALGKARALSIMTVSDS
;
A
#
# COMPACT_ATOMS: atom_id res chain seq x y z
N MET A 1 -14.09 2.34 -16.95
CA MET A 1 -15.13 2.37 -15.89
C MET A 1 -15.73 3.77 -15.84
N ASN A 2 -17.04 3.92 -15.63
CA ASN A 2 -17.65 5.26 -15.49
C ASN A 2 -17.37 5.83 -14.10
N VAL A 3 -17.18 7.15 -14.03
CA VAL A 3 -17.03 7.90 -12.76
C VAL A 3 -18.25 8.80 -12.53
N PRO A 4 -18.68 9.01 -11.26
CA PRO A 4 -18.16 8.40 -10.02
C PRO A 4 -18.31 6.87 -9.99
N THR A 5 -17.38 6.21 -9.30
CA THR A 5 -17.44 4.76 -9.11
C THR A 5 -18.25 4.40 -7.86
N PRO A 6 -18.59 3.14 -7.59
CA PRO A 6 -19.40 2.77 -6.43
C PRO A 6 -18.83 3.19 -5.06
N HIS A 7 -17.51 3.29 -4.94
CA HIS A 7 -16.86 3.59 -3.66
C HIS A 7 -16.09 4.92 -3.64
N ILE A 8 -15.94 5.58 -4.79
CA ILE A 8 -15.23 6.86 -4.92
C ILE A 8 -16.14 7.87 -5.62
N ALA A 9 -16.52 8.94 -4.88
CA ALA A 9 -17.46 9.96 -5.34
C ALA A 9 -16.83 11.05 -6.22
N ALA A 10 -15.51 10.99 -6.46
CA ALA A 10 -14.80 11.97 -7.26
C ALA A 10 -15.35 12.06 -8.69
N LYS A 11 -15.31 13.25 -9.25
CA LYS A 11 -15.56 13.49 -10.68
C LYS A 11 -14.29 13.25 -11.49
N GLU A 12 -14.45 13.16 -12.80
CA GLU A 12 -13.32 13.10 -13.73
C GLU A 12 -12.36 14.28 -13.49
N GLY A 13 -11.06 13.98 -13.43
CA GLY A 13 -10.01 14.98 -13.24
C GLY A 13 -9.79 15.45 -11.79
N GLU A 14 -10.59 15.01 -10.83
CA GLU A 14 -10.40 15.40 -9.42
C GLU A 14 -9.31 14.60 -8.70
N ILE A 15 -8.90 13.45 -9.23
CA ILE A 15 -7.84 12.61 -8.66
C ILE A 15 -6.56 12.76 -9.48
N ALA A 16 -5.45 13.02 -8.80
CA ALA A 16 -4.14 13.16 -9.43
C ALA A 16 -3.60 11.81 -9.95
N PRO A 17 -2.70 11.83 -10.97
CA PRO A 17 -2.08 10.60 -11.47
C PRO A 17 -1.20 9.85 -10.47
N SER A 18 -0.85 10.50 -9.35
CA SER A 18 -0.09 9.90 -8.24
C SER A 18 -0.88 10.03 -6.96
N ILE A 19 -1.00 8.92 -6.23
CA ILE A 19 -1.79 8.86 -4.99
C ILE A 19 -1.04 8.16 -3.87
N LEU A 20 -1.17 8.70 -2.65
CA LEU A 20 -0.76 8.06 -1.40
C LEU A 20 -1.94 7.30 -0.80
N LEU A 21 -1.69 6.09 -0.32
CA LEU A 21 -2.71 5.16 0.15
C LEU A 21 -2.42 4.69 1.59
N PRO A 22 -2.71 5.48 2.62
CA PRO A 22 -2.76 4.96 3.99
C PRO A 22 -3.97 4.03 4.16
N GLY A 23 -3.87 3.07 5.07
CA GLY A 23 -5.02 2.24 5.47
C GLY A 23 -6.08 3.07 6.20
N ASP A 24 -5.64 3.93 7.12
CA ASP A 24 -6.48 4.78 7.95
C ASP A 24 -6.93 6.07 7.20
N PRO A 25 -8.26 6.30 7.06
CA PRO A 25 -8.77 7.52 6.44
C PRO A 25 -8.45 8.80 7.23
N LEU A 26 -8.25 8.73 8.54
CA LEU A 26 -7.81 9.88 9.33
C LEU A 26 -6.33 10.20 9.07
N ARG A 27 -5.50 9.21 8.77
CA ARG A 27 -4.14 9.46 8.29
C ARG A 27 -4.15 10.12 6.92
N ALA A 28 -5.08 9.73 6.02
CA ALA A 28 -5.24 10.42 4.74
C ALA A 28 -5.60 11.91 4.95
N LYS A 29 -6.52 12.20 5.87
CA LYS A 29 -6.86 13.57 6.26
C LYS A 29 -5.66 14.33 6.82
N PHE A 30 -4.93 13.72 7.75
CA PHE A 30 -3.72 14.32 8.34
C PHE A 30 -2.67 14.67 7.27
N ILE A 31 -2.41 13.76 6.34
CA ILE A 31 -1.47 14.00 5.24
C ILE A 31 -1.95 15.16 4.36
N ALA A 32 -3.24 15.20 4.03
CA ALA A 32 -3.81 16.27 3.21
C ALA A 32 -3.67 17.64 3.88
N GLU A 33 -4.03 17.74 5.16
CA GLU A 33 -4.06 19.00 5.89
C GLU A 33 -2.66 19.56 6.22
N ASN A 34 -1.67 18.67 6.40
CA ASN A 34 -0.33 19.09 6.84
C ASN A 34 0.71 19.14 5.73
N PHE A 35 0.51 18.44 4.61
CA PHE A 35 1.53 18.32 3.57
C PHE A 35 1.08 18.75 2.17
N LEU A 36 -0.24 18.92 1.92
CA LEU A 36 -0.73 19.29 0.60
C LEU A 36 -1.30 20.71 0.61
N ALA A 37 -0.71 21.59 -0.21
CA ALA A 37 -1.24 22.93 -0.40
C ALA A 37 -2.59 22.88 -1.15
N GLY A 38 -3.59 23.63 -0.66
CA GLY A 38 -4.89 23.73 -1.30
C GLY A 38 -5.68 22.42 -1.37
N ALA A 39 -5.47 21.52 -0.40
CA ALA A 39 -6.14 20.23 -0.37
C ALA A 39 -7.66 20.35 -0.40
N ARG A 40 -8.31 19.61 -1.30
CA ARG A 40 -9.78 19.53 -1.43
C ARG A 40 -10.20 18.08 -1.31
N GLN A 41 -11.24 17.84 -0.52
CA GLN A 41 -11.83 16.51 -0.35
C GLN A 41 -12.64 16.12 -1.59
N PHE A 42 -12.34 14.98 -2.20
CA PHE A 42 -13.07 14.40 -3.32
C PHE A 42 -13.93 13.20 -2.93
N ASN A 43 -13.61 12.55 -1.80
CA ASN A 43 -14.34 11.37 -1.34
C ASN A 43 -14.59 11.36 0.17
N ALA A 44 -15.79 10.95 0.55
CA ALA A 44 -16.20 10.62 1.92
C ALA A 44 -17.09 9.37 1.97
N THR A 45 -17.28 8.71 0.83
CA THR A 45 -18.08 7.47 0.73
C THR A 45 -17.51 6.42 1.68
N ARG A 46 -18.36 5.83 2.52
CA ARG A 46 -17.98 4.83 3.54
C ARG A 46 -16.89 5.33 4.51
N ASN A 47 -16.76 6.63 4.71
CA ASN A 47 -15.72 7.30 5.49
C ASN A 47 -14.28 7.08 4.96
N MET A 48 -14.11 6.59 3.74
CA MET A 48 -12.79 6.53 3.08
C MET A 48 -12.46 7.89 2.51
N PHE A 49 -11.94 8.77 3.37
CA PHE A 49 -11.62 10.14 3.01
C PHE A 49 -10.51 10.17 1.96
N GLY A 50 -10.76 10.95 0.91
CA GLY A 50 -9.82 11.18 -0.17
C GLY A 50 -9.69 12.67 -0.47
N TYR A 51 -8.46 13.12 -0.71
CA TYR A 51 -8.12 14.53 -0.93
C TYR A 51 -7.14 14.65 -2.09
N THR A 52 -7.23 15.77 -2.82
CA THR A 52 -6.24 16.16 -3.84
C THR A 52 -5.74 17.56 -3.51
N GLY A 53 -4.45 17.76 -3.58
CA GLY A 53 -3.78 19.06 -3.40
C GLY A 53 -2.44 19.07 -4.11
N PHE A 54 -1.55 19.97 -3.71
CA PHE A 54 -0.24 20.15 -4.33
C PHE A 54 0.89 19.93 -3.33
N TYR A 55 1.90 19.17 -3.72
CA TYR A 55 3.16 19.05 -3.02
C TYR A 55 4.28 19.51 -3.93
N ARG A 56 5.01 20.58 -3.56
CA ARG A 56 6.06 21.20 -4.39
C ARG A 56 5.57 21.40 -5.84
N ASP A 57 4.42 22.07 -5.98
CA ASP A 57 3.74 22.41 -7.24
C ASP A 57 3.31 21.19 -8.11
N LYS A 58 3.37 19.98 -7.57
CA LYS A 58 2.88 18.78 -8.26
C LYS A 58 1.54 18.33 -7.66
N PRO A 59 0.55 17.99 -8.49
CA PRO A 59 -0.71 17.45 -7.97
C PRO A 59 -0.48 16.07 -7.37
N VAL A 60 -0.98 15.88 -6.16
CA VAL A 60 -0.92 14.62 -5.41
C VAL A 60 -2.27 14.37 -4.76
N SER A 61 -2.75 13.16 -4.84
CA SER A 61 -3.91 12.70 -4.08
C SER A 61 -3.48 11.86 -2.89
N VAL A 62 -4.33 11.80 -1.88
CA VAL A 62 -4.21 10.87 -0.75
C VAL A 62 -5.59 10.34 -0.38
N MET A 63 -5.72 9.05 -0.13
CA MET A 63 -7.00 8.43 0.21
C MET A 63 -6.81 7.22 1.11
N GLY A 64 -7.72 7.05 2.08
CA GLY A 64 -7.79 5.83 2.90
C GLY A 64 -8.19 4.62 2.08
N THR A 65 -7.66 3.45 2.44
CA THR A 65 -7.96 2.17 1.76
C THR A 65 -8.64 1.14 2.65
N GLY A 66 -8.73 1.39 3.96
CA GLY A 66 -9.13 0.39 4.95
C GLY A 66 -8.05 -0.67 5.16
N MET A 67 -8.42 -1.78 5.76
CA MET A 67 -7.54 -2.90 6.11
C MET A 67 -7.86 -4.14 5.27
N GLY A 68 -6.82 -4.85 4.89
CA GLY A 68 -6.88 -6.14 4.19
C GLY A 68 -7.00 -6.06 2.68
N CYS A 69 -6.59 -7.14 2.02
CA CYS A 69 -6.56 -7.27 0.57
C CYS A 69 -7.91 -6.94 -0.12
N PRO A 70 -9.07 -7.39 0.38
CA PRO A 70 -10.35 -7.07 -0.25
C PRO A 70 -10.64 -5.57 -0.26
N SER A 71 -10.30 -4.85 0.82
CA SER A 71 -10.55 -3.41 0.93
C SER A 71 -9.67 -2.62 -0.03
N ILE A 72 -8.35 -2.74 0.07
CA ILE A 72 -7.44 -2.03 -0.84
C ILE A 72 -7.67 -2.44 -2.29
N GLY A 73 -8.08 -3.69 -2.52
CA GLY A 73 -8.39 -4.22 -3.84
C GLY A 73 -9.51 -3.43 -4.54
N ILE A 74 -10.59 -3.11 -3.83
CA ILE A 74 -11.68 -2.28 -4.36
C ILE A 74 -11.15 -0.91 -4.78
N TYR A 75 -10.50 -0.19 -3.87
CA TYR A 75 -10.08 1.18 -4.13
C TYR A 75 -9.00 1.28 -5.20
N THR A 76 -8.01 0.40 -5.20
CA THR A 76 -6.95 0.41 -6.23
C THR A 76 -7.48 0.06 -7.61
N HIS A 77 -8.42 -0.87 -7.72
CA HIS A 77 -9.10 -1.16 -8.98
C HIS A 77 -9.86 0.07 -9.51
N GLU A 78 -10.68 0.70 -8.69
CA GLU A 78 -11.44 1.89 -9.10
C GLU A 78 -10.53 3.07 -9.44
N LEU A 79 -9.47 3.31 -8.66
CA LEU A 79 -8.49 4.36 -8.93
C LEU A 79 -7.76 4.18 -10.26
N ILE A 80 -7.41 2.95 -10.61
CA ILE A 80 -6.70 2.65 -11.86
C ILE A 80 -7.67 2.70 -13.04
N GLU A 81 -8.76 1.92 -12.98
CA GLU A 81 -9.67 1.71 -14.11
C GLU A 81 -10.67 2.87 -14.32
N GLY A 82 -11.07 3.53 -13.24
CA GLY A 82 -12.02 4.65 -13.30
C GLY A 82 -11.34 6.00 -13.44
N TYR A 83 -10.32 6.24 -12.65
CA TYR A 83 -9.69 7.57 -12.55
C TYR A 83 -8.32 7.66 -13.22
N GLY A 84 -7.82 6.57 -13.81
CA GLY A 84 -6.58 6.57 -14.56
C GLY A 84 -5.32 6.83 -13.74
N VAL A 85 -5.34 6.53 -12.44
CA VAL A 85 -4.17 6.66 -11.57
C VAL A 85 -3.03 5.79 -12.08
N LYS A 86 -1.81 6.35 -12.10
CA LYS A 86 -0.62 5.70 -12.66
C LYS A 86 0.42 5.31 -11.62
N LYS A 87 0.41 5.95 -10.44
CA LYS A 87 1.35 5.68 -9.36
C LYS A 87 0.60 5.59 -8.04
N LEU A 88 0.70 4.44 -7.39
CA LEU A 88 0.06 4.15 -6.12
C LEU A 88 1.14 3.86 -5.08
N ILE A 89 1.19 4.66 -4.02
CA ILE A 89 2.16 4.48 -2.94
C ILE A 89 1.40 4.23 -1.64
N ARG A 90 1.45 3.00 -1.14
CA ARG A 90 0.95 2.69 0.19
C ARG A 90 1.85 3.32 1.25
N VAL A 91 1.24 4.01 2.20
CA VAL A 91 1.90 4.60 3.37
C VAL A 91 1.31 3.96 4.62
N GLY A 92 1.89 2.82 5.00
CA GLY A 92 1.33 1.92 6.00
C GLY A 92 2.12 1.81 7.29
N THR A 93 1.66 0.87 8.11
CA THR A 93 2.38 0.32 9.26
C THR A 93 2.56 -1.17 9.08
N THR A 94 3.50 -1.78 9.79
CA THR A 94 3.84 -3.19 9.71
C THR A 94 4.40 -3.69 11.03
N GLY A 95 4.17 -4.96 11.36
CA GLY A 95 4.86 -5.66 12.43
C GLY A 95 6.17 -6.27 11.94
N ALA A 96 7.25 -6.16 12.72
CA ALA A 96 8.52 -6.79 12.39
C ALA A 96 8.43 -8.32 12.54
N ILE A 97 9.00 -9.05 11.57
CA ILE A 97 9.23 -10.51 11.64
C ILE A 97 10.71 -10.79 11.86
N SER A 98 11.57 -10.05 11.16
CA SER A 98 13.03 -10.17 11.28
C SER A 98 13.53 -9.47 12.54
N GLU A 99 14.50 -10.10 13.22
CA GLU A 99 15.17 -9.52 14.40
C GLU A 99 16.00 -8.27 14.07
N ASP A 100 16.39 -8.10 12.80
CA ASP A 100 17.14 -6.93 12.33
C ASP A 100 16.27 -5.70 12.09
N VAL A 101 14.95 -5.85 12.14
CA VAL A 101 13.98 -4.78 11.86
C VAL A 101 13.38 -4.25 13.16
N HIS A 102 13.56 -2.95 13.44
CA HIS A 102 13.19 -2.35 14.71
C HIS A 102 12.01 -1.38 14.59
N ILE A 103 11.35 -1.13 15.71
CA ILE A 103 10.25 -0.14 15.79
C ILE A 103 10.75 1.22 15.30
N ARG A 104 9.96 1.84 14.40
CA ARG A 104 10.20 3.10 13.68
C ARG A 104 11.11 2.98 12.45
N ASP A 105 11.69 1.84 12.16
CA ASP A 105 12.37 1.62 10.88
C ASP A 105 11.38 1.69 9.73
N LEU A 106 11.88 2.08 8.56
CA LEU A 106 11.11 2.00 7.32
C LEU A 106 11.32 0.64 6.65
N VAL A 107 10.24 0.04 6.18
CA VAL A 107 10.29 -1.15 5.34
C VAL A 107 9.74 -0.80 3.95
N PHE A 108 10.59 -0.95 2.94
CA PHE A 108 10.20 -0.84 1.54
C PHE A 108 9.98 -2.26 1.01
N ALA A 109 8.72 -2.61 0.75
CA ALA A 109 8.37 -3.94 0.28
C ALA A 109 8.79 -4.12 -1.19
N MET A 110 9.90 -4.81 -1.41
CA MET A 110 10.37 -5.17 -2.74
C MET A 110 9.45 -6.22 -3.38
N GLY A 111 8.98 -7.17 -2.58
CA GLY A 111 8.00 -8.18 -2.96
C GLY A 111 7.09 -8.52 -1.78
N ALA A 112 5.98 -9.20 -2.05
CA ALA A 112 5.05 -9.63 -1.02
C ALA A 112 4.81 -11.15 -1.11
N CYS A 113 5.27 -11.89 -0.09
CA CYS A 113 4.76 -13.22 0.21
C CYS A 113 3.30 -13.10 0.64
N THR A 114 2.49 -14.12 0.42
CA THR A 114 1.06 -14.00 0.71
C THR A 114 0.48 -15.25 1.36
N GLN A 115 -0.35 -15.05 2.38
CA GLN A 115 -1.24 -16.06 2.97
C GLN A 115 -2.70 -15.83 2.53
N THR A 116 -2.97 -14.79 1.73
CA THR A 116 -4.30 -14.52 1.17
C THR A 116 -4.54 -15.26 -0.14
N ASN A 117 -5.78 -15.56 -0.45
CA ASN A 117 -6.17 -16.08 -1.76
C ASN A 117 -6.45 -14.97 -2.80
N TYR A 118 -6.31 -13.70 -2.45
CA TYR A 118 -6.69 -12.57 -3.31
C TYR A 118 -6.12 -12.69 -4.74
N VAL A 119 -4.83 -12.97 -4.87
CA VAL A 119 -4.17 -13.10 -6.18
C VAL A 119 -4.61 -14.35 -6.93
N LYS A 120 -4.93 -15.43 -6.22
CA LYS A 120 -5.42 -16.69 -6.82
C LYS A 120 -6.79 -16.53 -7.48
N GLU A 121 -7.64 -15.63 -6.96
CA GLU A 121 -8.95 -15.33 -7.54
C GLU A 121 -8.85 -14.72 -8.96
N PHE A 122 -7.68 -14.25 -9.40
CA PHE A 122 -7.47 -13.80 -10.77
C PHE A 122 -7.42 -14.95 -11.79
N GLY A 123 -7.37 -16.21 -11.34
CA GLY A 123 -7.42 -17.39 -12.20
C GLY A 123 -6.20 -17.59 -13.09
N LEU A 124 -5.03 -17.09 -12.69
CA LEU A 124 -3.78 -17.31 -13.43
C LEU A 124 -3.38 -18.78 -13.41
N PRO A 125 -2.78 -19.32 -14.50
CA PRO A 125 -2.34 -20.72 -14.59
C PRO A 125 -1.00 -20.97 -13.85
N GLY A 126 -0.77 -20.32 -12.70
CA GLY A 126 0.44 -20.43 -11.90
C GLY A 126 0.45 -19.37 -10.79
N ASP A 127 1.58 -19.30 -10.08
CA ASP A 127 1.76 -18.32 -9.01
C ASP A 127 2.25 -16.99 -9.58
N PHE A 128 1.62 -15.89 -9.18
CA PHE A 128 2.06 -14.53 -9.48
C PHE A 128 2.97 -14.04 -8.35
N ALA A 129 4.09 -13.41 -8.70
CA ALA A 129 4.98 -12.74 -7.75
C ALA A 129 4.61 -11.26 -7.62
N PRO A 130 3.94 -10.83 -6.54
CA PRO A 130 3.62 -9.43 -6.29
C PRO A 130 4.91 -8.65 -5.98
N ILE A 131 5.36 -7.80 -6.90
CA ILE A 131 6.60 -7.03 -6.77
C ILE A 131 6.34 -5.52 -6.95
N ALA A 132 7.18 -4.72 -6.30
CA ALA A 132 7.17 -3.27 -6.44
C ALA A 132 7.64 -2.81 -7.83
N ASP A 133 7.21 -1.62 -8.24
CA ASP A 133 7.87 -0.91 -9.33
C ASP A 133 9.29 -0.49 -8.91
N PHE A 134 10.30 -0.99 -9.64
CA PHE A 134 11.70 -0.73 -9.34
C PHE A 134 12.05 0.76 -9.33
N GLY A 135 11.46 1.55 -10.25
CA GLY A 135 11.74 2.97 -10.34
C GLY A 135 11.15 3.78 -9.17
N LEU A 136 10.06 3.33 -8.54
CA LEU A 136 9.56 3.90 -7.29
C LEU A 136 10.41 3.48 -6.11
N LEU A 137 10.78 2.19 -6.06
CA LEU A 137 11.59 1.63 -4.98
C LEU A 137 12.95 2.31 -4.87
N ILE A 138 13.70 2.41 -5.96
CA ILE A 138 15.05 3.03 -5.93
C ILE A 138 14.99 4.51 -5.52
N LYS A 139 13.91 5.23 -5.87
CA LYS A 139 13.73 6.63 -5.43
C LYS A 139 13.40 6.71 -3.94
N ALA A 140 12.63 5.78 -3.40
CA ALA A 140 12.36 5.74 -1.96
C ALA A 140 13.62 5.46 -1.16
N VAL A 141 14.45 4.50 -1.61
CA VAL A 141 15.76 4.19 -1.02
C VAL A 141 16.67 5.44 -1.04
N PHE A 142 16.83 6.04 -2.20
CA PHE A 142 17.66 7.26 -2.33
C PHE A 142 17.21 8.37 -1.39
N ASN A 143 15.91 8.61 -1.26
CA ASN A 143 15.39 9.63 -0.35
C ASN A 143 15.63 9.26 1.12
N ALA A 144 15.48 8.00 1.52
CA ALA A 144 15.77 7.57 2.88
C ALA A 144 17.25 7.75 3.23
N GLU A 145 18.16 7.45 2.30
CA GLU A 145 19.61 7.68 2.46
C GLU A 145 19.92 9.17 2.62
N GLN A 146 19.33 10.04 1.81
CA GLN A 146 19.55 11.50 1.90
C GLN A 146 19.09 12.09 3.25
N GLU A 147 18.03 11.52 3.82
CA GLU A 147 17.47 11.96 5.11
C GLU A 147 18.06 11.17 6.30
N ASN A 148 19.01 10.25 6.08
CA ASN A 148 19.60 9.36 7.08
C ASN A 148 18.55 8.58 7.90
N LEU A 149 17.49 8.14 7.25
CA LEU A 149 16.42 7.33 7.88
C LEU A 149 16.82 5.86 7.89
N PRO A 150 16.62 5.13 9.00
CA PRO A 150 16.80 3.68 9.02
C PRO A 150 15.76 3.01 8.11
N TYR A 151 16.21 2.14 7.21
CA TYR A 151 15.33 1.44 6.28
C TYR A 151 15.81 0.03 5.96
N HIS A 152 14.87 -0.81 5.57
CA HIS A 152 15.10 -2.16 5.06
C HIS A 152 14.37 -2.33 3.73
N VAL A 153 14.98 -3.10 2.82
CA VAL A 153 14.38 -3.44 1.52
C VAL A 153 14.32 -4.95 1.41
N GLY A 154 13.14 -5.51 1.21
CA GLY A 154 12.99 -6.96 1.09
C GLY A 154 11.54 -7.39 0.96
N ASN A 155 11.32 -8.69 1.11
CA ASN A 155 9.99 -9.25 1.09
C ASN A 155 9.24 -8.97 2.40
N VAL A 156 7.95 -8.71 2.26
CA VAL A 156 7.00 -8.66 3.38
C VAL A 156 6.00 -9.80 3.26
N LEU A 157 5.30 -10.12 4.33
CA LEU A 157 4.19 -11.06 4.34
C LEU A 157 2.87 -10.30 4.34
N THR A 158 2.01 -10.55 3.36
CA THR A 158 0.63 -10.10 3.39
C THR A 158 -0.25 -11.20 3.98
N SER A 159 -0.85 -10.95 5.15
CA SER A 159 -1.72 -11.88 5.87
C SER A 159 -3.15 -11.33 5.97
N ASP A 160 -4.15 -12.22 5.91
CA ASP A 160 -5.56 -11.86 6.16
C ASP A 160 -5.91 -11.84 7.64
N LEU A 161 -5.05 -12.40 8.50
CA LEU A 161 -5.26 -12.46 9.94
C LEU A 161 -4.28 -11.54 10.66
N PHE A 162 -4.82 -10.63 11.47
CA PHE A 162 -4.02 -9.81 12.40
C PHE A 162 -3.74 -10.57 13.70
N TYR A 163 -4.74 -11.29 14.22
CA TYR A 163 -4.62 -12.12 15.42
C TYR A 163 -4.53 -13.59 15.03
N GLU A 164 -3.34 -14.16 15.08
CA GLU A 164 -3.15 -15.59 14.81
C GLU A 164 -3.54 -16.44 16.02
N PRO A 165 -4.24 -17.58 15.81
CA PRO A 165 -4.51 -18.53 16.89
C PRO A 165 -3.20 -19.11 17.43
N GLU A 166 -3.03 -19.15 18.79
CA GLU A 166 -1.83 -19.68 19.47
C GLU A 166 -1.43 -21.10 19.02
N LYS A 167 -2.40 -21.90 18.55
CA LYS A 167 -2.17 -23.27 18.06
C LYS A 167 -1.51 -23.37 16.69
N LYS A 168 -1.28 -22.26 15.99
CA LYS A 168 -0.63 -22.21 14.68
C LYS A 168 0.90 -22.10 14.74
N LYS A 169 1.54 -22.35 15.88
CA LYS A 169 3.00 -22.53 15.90
C LYS A 169 3.33 -23.78 15.11
N HIS A 170 3.73 -23.61 13.86
CA HIS A 170 4.20 -24.68 12.99
C HIS A 170 5.61 -25.11 13.44
N ASP A 171 5.83 -26.42 13.60
CA ASP A 171 7.14 -26.99 13.86
C ASP A 171 8.05 -27.03 12.61
N GLY A 172 7.79 -26.14 11.63
CA GLY A 172 8.50 -26.09 10.36
C GLY A 172 9.07 -24.71 10.06
N LEU A 173 9.67 -24.56 8.87
CA LEU A 173 10.20 -23.30 8.39
C LEU A 173 9.16 -22.17 8.45
N GLN A 174 9.56 -21.03 8.97
CA GLN A 174 8.76 -19.82 9.07
C GLN A 174 9.19 -18.80 8.01
N PHE A 175 8.38 -17.79 7.77
CA PHE A 175 8.72 -16.69 6.85
C PHE A 175 9.99 -15.93 7.28
N ALA A 176 10.23 -15.83 8.58
CA ALA A 176 11.48 -15.28 9.13
C ALA A 176 12.71 -16.03 8.63
N ASP A 177 12.66 -17.38 8.64
CA ASP A 177 13.77 -18.23 8.18
C ASP A 177 14.10 -18.02 6.69
N MET A 178 13.14 -17.49 5.92
CA MET A 178 13.28 -17.16 4.50
C MET A 178 13.66 -15.68 4.27
N GLY A 179 13.97 -14.94 5.34
CA GLY A 179 14.39 -13.54 5.25
C GLY A 179 13.26 -12.56 4.97
N VAL A 180 12.01 -12.91 5.29
CA VAL A 180 10.87 -11.97 5.21
C VAL A 180 10.98 -10.99 6.37
N LEU A 181 10.91 -9.69 6.07
CA LEU A 181 11.22 -8.61 7.01
C LEU A 181 10.08 -8.32 7.98
N ALA A 182 8.84 -8.29 7.48
CA ALA A 182 7.72 -7.75 8.23
C ALA A 182 6.38 -8.30 7.72
N VAL A 183 5.33 -8.19 8.53
CA VAL A 183 3.95 -8.60 8.18
C VAL A 183 3.01 -7.41 8.09
N GLU A 184 2.13 -7.43 7.09
CA GLU A 184 1.08 -6.44 6.85
C GLU A 184 -0.11 -7.10 6.14
N MET A 185 -1.11 -6.35 5.65
CA MET A 185 -2.36 -6.94 5.20
C MET A 185 -2.77 -6.57 3.75
N GLU A 186 -2.01 -5.78 2.98
CA GLU A 186 -2.49 -5.15 1.74
C GLU A 186 -1.55 -5.20 0.54
N THR A 187 -0.25 -5.34 0.73
CA THR A 187 0.77 -5.14 -0.32
C THR A 187 0.59 -6.09 -1.50
N ALA A 188 0.26 -7.37 -1.25
CA ALA A 188 0.06 -8.33 -2.33
C ALA A 188 -1.08 -7.92 -3.28
N ALA A 189 -2.21 -7.45 -2.74
CA ALA A 189 -3.34 -6.99 -3.53
C ALA A 189 -3.03 -5.69 -4.30
N LEU A 190 -2.33 -4.74 -3.66
CA LEU A 190 -1.88 -3.51 -4.30
C LEU A 190 -1.01 -3.80 -5.52
N TYR A 191 0.01 -4.66 -5.37
CA TYR A 191 0.93 -4.98 -6.45
C TYR A 191 0.26 -5.77 -7.57
N ALA A 192 -0.64 -6.70 -7.24
CA ALA A 192 -1.39 -7.46 -8.23
C ALA A 192 -2.32 -6.57 -9.07
N ASN A 193 -3.10 -5.68 -8.42
CA ASN A 193 -3.96 -4.74 -9.14
C ASN A 193 -3.16 -3.76 -9.99
N ALA A 194 -2.04 -3.26 -9.47
CA ALA A 194 -1.17 -2.37 -10.23
C ALA A 194 -0.59 -3.05 -11.47
N ALA A 195 -0.15 -4.31 -11.34
CA ALA A 195 0.34 -5.08 -12.48
C ALA A 195 -0.74 -5.31 -13.54
N LEU A 196 -1.95 -5.74 -13.12
CA LEU A 196 -3.08 -5.95 -14.03
C LEU A 196 -3.48 -4.66 -14.76
N GLY A 197 -3.57 -3.55 -14.03
CA GLY A 197 -3.97 -2.24 -14.57
C GLY A 197 -2.80 -1.44 -15.18
N LYS A 198 -1.60 -2.03 -15.34
CA LYS A 198 -0.39 -1.39 -15.88
C LYS A 198 -0.04 -0.07 -15.19
N ALA A 199 -0.29 0.00 -13.89
CA ALA A 199 0.12 1.08 -13.01
C ALA A 199 1.39 0.69 -12.24
N ARG A 200 1.98 1.66 -11.56
CA ARG A 200 3.20 1.50 -10.77
C ARG A 200 2.86 1.55 -9.29
N ALA A 201 3.35 0.63 -8.50
CA ALA A 201 3.05 0.59 -7.06
C ALA A 201 4.29 0.38 -6.19
N LEU A 202 4.22 0.91 -4.98
CA LEU A 202 5.20 0.70 -3.92
C LEU A 202 4.49 0.73 -2.56
N SER A 203 4.85 -0.17 -1.65
CA SER A 203 4.51 -0.08 -0.23
C SER A 203 5.70 0.42 0.57
N ILE A 204 5.48 1.49 1.31
CA ILE A 204 6.40 2.09 2.28
C ILE A 204 5.69 2.00 3.63
N MET A 205 6.32 1.35 4.60
CA MET A 205 5.69 1.11 5.90
C MET A 205 6.65 1.48 7.02
N THR A 206 6.07 1.96 8.12
CA THR A 206 6.82 2.16 9.37
C THR A 206 6.52 0.99 10.30
N VAL A 207 7.55 0.45 10.92
CA VAL A 207 7.42 -0.62 11.90
C VAL A 207 6.78 -0.06 13.17
N SER A 208 5.62 -0.62 13.55
CA SER A 208 4.82 -0.20 14.70
C SER A 208 4.93 -1.14 15.88
N ASP A 209 5.25 -2.40 15.64
CA ASP A 209 5.31 -3.49 16.60
C ASP A 209 6.29 -4.59 16.15
N SER A 210 6.70 -5.46 17.10
CA SER A 210 7.65 -6.57 16.89
C SER A 210 7.37 -7.73 17.85
#